data_f4add05020027f2f019c76111c67badd
#
_entry.id   f4add05020027f2f019c76111c67badd
#
_cell.length_a   1.000
_cell.length_b   1.000
_cell.length_c   1.000
_cell.angle_alpha   90.00
_cell.angle_beta   90.00
_cell.angle_gamma   90.00
#
_symmetry.space_group_name_H-M   'P 1'
#
loop_
_entity.id
_entity.type
_entity.pdbx_description
1 polymer ?
#
loop_
_entity_poly.entity_id
_entity_poly.type
_entity_poly.pdbx_seq_one_letter_code
_entity_poly.pdbx_strand_id
1 'polypeptide(L)'
;APRELELGANVTLTLTNHRQLGELTKLVFELGLRWLNIQFLTPFGRATNTVAPDTAEAARVVMQVIDAWHDRMKLQVVNLPRCFLPGYESYLSGDLLKLERHMLFVNNEEVNLFEYLRQQRTYEAQCAGCSRKVCCGGFYRLDDVPEPEWLISPEDLVRPVSMTVPTASRS
;
A
#
# COMPACT_ATOMS: atom_id res chain seq x y z
N ALA A 1 -23.68 -10.66 21.92
CA ALA A 1 -23.62 -11.23 20.57
C ALA A 1 -22.18 -11.26 20.12
N PRO A 2 -21.67 -12.34 19.53
CA PRO A 2 -20.35 -12.34 18.94
C PRO A 2 -20.32 -11.26 17.85
N ARG A 3 -19.31 -10.41 17.87
CA ARG A 3 -19.09 -9.45 16.78
C ARG A 3 -18.69 -10.25 15.54
N GLU A 4 -19.44 -10.11 14.47
CA GLU A 4 -19.01 -10.64 13.18
C GLU A 4 -17.72 -9.95 12.79
N LEU A 5 -16.69 -10.75 12.49
CA LEU A 5 -15.39 -10.26 12.05
C LEU A 5 -15.49 -9.91 10.57
N GLU A 6 -15.34 -8.63 10.25
CA GLU A 6 -15.26 -8.19 8.86
C GLU A 6 -13.82 -8.41 8.35
N LEU A 7 -13.67 -9.33 7.40
CA LEU A 7 -12.38 -9.68 6.81
C LEU A 7 -12.25 -9.07 5.41
N GLY A 8 -11.08 -8.56 5.12
CA GLY A 8 -10.69 -8.06 3.80
C GLY A 8 -9.31 -8.54 3.40
N ALA A 9 -8.99 -8.40 2.13
CA ALA A 9 -7.66 -8.63 1.60
C ALA A 9 -6.99 -7.31 1.20
N ASN A 10 -5.67 -7.28 1.26
CA ASN A 10 -4.83 -6.20 0.75
C ASN A 10 -3.85 -6.76 -0.26
N VAL A 11 -3.79 -6.17 -1.45
CA VAL A 11 -2.82 -6.51 -2.48
C VAL A 11 -1.99 -5.29 -2.83
N THR A 12 -0.67 -5.40 -2.73
CA THR A 12 0.26 -4.39 -3.25
C THR A 12 0.63 -4.76 -4.67
N LEU A 13 0.40 -3.84 -5.61
CA LEU A 13 0.71 -4.05 -7.03
C LEU A 13 2.21 -3.93 -7.28
N THR A 14 2.73 -4.93 -7.94
CA THR A 14 4.13 -5.02 -8.35
C THR A 14 4.22 -5.35 -9.85
N LEU A 15 5.41 -5.23 -10.42
CA LEU A 15 5.68 -5.63 -11.80
C LEU A 15 5.26 -7.09 -12.07
N THR A 16 5.34 -7.96 -11.07
CA THR A 16 5.05 -9.39 -11.22
C THR A 16 3.58 -9.76 -11.09
N ASN A 17 2.76 -8.97 -10.39
CA ASN A 17 1.38 -9.39 -10.06
C ASN A 17 0.28 -8.48 -10.63
N HIS A 18 0.60 -7.25 -11.08
CA HIS A 18 -0.44 -6.29 -11.48
C HIS A 18 -1.35 -6.82 -12.62
N ARG A 19 -0.80 -7.59 -13.56
CA ARG A 19 -1.56 -8.19 -14.65
C ARG A 19 -2.48 -9.33 -14.21
N GLN A 20 -2.20 -9.93 -13.05
CA GLN A 20 -2.99 -11.03 -12.46
C GLN A 20 -4.05 -10.52 -11.48
N LEU A 21 -4.24 -9.20 -11.38
CA LEU A 21 -5.16 -8.62 -10.39
C LEU A 21 -6.59 -9.15 -10.52
N GLY A 22 -7.07 -9.42 -11.74
CA GLY A 22 -8.39 -10.01 -11.97
C GLY A 22 -8.51 -11.41 -11.37
N GLU A 23 -7.52 -12.25 -11.55
CA GLU A 23 -7.48 -13.62 -10.99
C GLU A 23 -7.34 -13.59 -9.47
N LEU A 24 -6.50 -12.68 -8.94
CA LEU A 24 -6.37 -12.45 -7.51
C LEU A 24 -7.69 -12.00 -6.89
N THR A 25 -8.41 -11.09 -7.55
CA THR A 25 -9.72 -10.63 -7.09
C THR A 25 -10.74 -11.78 -7.07
N LYS A 26 -10.75 -12.62 -8.10
CA LYS A 26 -11.58 -13.83 -8.14
C LYS A 26 -11.26 -14.76 -6.98
N LEU A 27 -9.99 -15.04 -6.72
CA LEU A 27 -9.56 -15.88 -5.61
C LEU A 27 -10.02 -15.32 -4.25
N VAL A 28 -9.83 -14.01 -4.03
CA VAL A 28 -10.28 -13.33 -2.80
C VAL A 28 -11.79 -13.50 -2.61
N PHE A 29 -12.56 -13.34 -3.69
CA PHE A 29 -14.02 -13.54 -3.65
C PHE A 29 -14.41 -14.99 -3.35
N GLU A 30 -13.75 -15.98 -3.97
CA GLU A 30 -13.99 -17.41 -3.76
C GLU A 30 -13.65 -17.84 -2.33
N LEU A 31 -12.67 -17.19 -1.68
CA LEU A 31 -12.35 -17.38 -0.26
C LEU A 31 -13.40 -16.75 0.68
N GLY A 32 -14.48 -16.18 0.15
CA GLY A 32 -15.55 -15.58 0.94
C GLY A 32 -15.31 -14.13 1.38
N LEU A 33 -14.19 -13.53 1.01
CA LEU A 33 -13.89 -12.13 1.32
C LEU A 33 -14.67 -11.20 0.38
N ARG A 34 -15.10 -10.05 0.91
CA ARG A 34 -15.94 -9.10 0.18
C ARG A 34 -15.33 -7.70 0.11
N TRP A 35 -14.14 -7.53 0.64
CA TRP A 35 -13.38 -6.29 0.59
C TRP A 35 -11.96 -6.54 0.09
N LEU A 36 -11.55 -5.79 -0.94
CA LEU A 36 -10.19 -5.80 -1.47
C LEU A 36 -9.63 -4.39 -1.52
N ASN A 37 -8.53 -4.18 -0.81
CA ASN A 37 -7.73 -2.97 -0.89
C ASN A 37 -6.58 -3.18 -1.89
N ILE A 38 -6.55 -2.37 -2.94
CA ILE A 38 -5.56 -2.41 -4.03
C ILE A 38 -4.58 -1.26 -3.79
N GLN A 39 -3.36 -1.59 -3.45
CA GLN A 39 -2.34 -0.63 -3.06
C GLN A 39 -1.27 -0.48 -4.14
N PHE A 40 -1.03 0.75 -4.59
CA PHE A 40 0.16 1.07 -5.36
C PHE A 40 1.37 1.19 -4.43
N LEU A 41 2.57 0.93 -4.97
CA LEU A 41 3.78 0.92 -4.16
C LEU A 41 4.01 2.25 -3.44
N THR A 42 4.47 2.14 -2.22
CA THR A 42 5.00 3.23 -1.41
C THR A 42 6.47 2.99 -1.11
N PRO A 43 7.26 4.02 -0.86
CA PRO A 43 8.70 3.91 -0.62
C PRO A 43 9.00 3.35 0.78
N PHE A 44 8.59 2.09 1.01
CA PHE A 44 8.85 1.38 2.25
C PHE A 44 9.65 0.10 1.98
N GLY A 45 10.65 -0.13 2.79
CA GLY A 45 11.44 -1.34 2.74
C GLY A 45 12.16 -1.46 1.39
N ARG A 46 11.93 -2.55 0.67
CA ARG A 46 12.55 -2.84 -0.62
C ARG A 46 11.76 -2.33 -1.82
N ALA A 47 10.82 -1.43 -1.63
CA ALA A 47 10.03 -0.86 -2.72
C ALA A 47 10.92 0.09 -3.54
N THR A 48 11.29 -0.34 -4.73
CA THR A 48 12.08 0.42 -5.69
C THR A 48 11.37 0.47 -7.04
N ASN A 49 11.83 1.31 -7.95
CA ASN A 49 11.31 1.36 -9.31
C ASN A 49 11.46 0.04 -10.07
N THR A 50 12.43 -0.79 -9.70
CA THR A 50 12.65 -2.10 -10.35
C THR A 50 11.52 -3.10 -10.10
N VAL A 51 10.75 -2.90 -9.03
CA VAL A 51 9.60 -3.76 -8.70
C VAL A 51 8.26 -3.06 -8.93
N ALA A 52 8.27 -1.77 -9.26
CA ALA A 52 7.07 -1.01 -9.56
C ALA A 52 6.55 -1.34 -10.98
N PRO A 53 5.23 -1.55 -11.15
CA PRO A 53 4.64 -1.65 -12.46
C PRO A 53 4.58 -0.27 -13.12
N ASP A 54 4.45 -0.22 -14.45
CA ASP A 54 4.02 1.01 -15.11
C ASP A 54 2.66 1.45 -14.53
N THR A 55 2.63 2.68 -14.04
CA THR A 55 1.46 3.19 -13.30
C THR A 55 0.21 3.26 -14.17
N ALA A 56 0.36 3.65 -15.45
CA ALA A 56 -0.78 3.76 -16.36
C ALA A 56 -1.30 2.37 -16.78
N GLU A 57 -0.41 1.40 -16.98
CA GLU A 57 -0.80 0.02 -17.25
C GLU A 57 -1.53 -0.58 -16.07
N ALA A 58 -0.97 -0.47 -14.87
CA ALA A 58 -1.59 -0.99 -13.65
C ALA A 58 -2.95 -0.34 -13.37
N ALA A 59 -3.08 0.98 -13.58
CA ALA A 59 -4.34 1.68 -13.42
C ALA A 59 -5.41 1.18 -14.41
N ARG A 60 -5.05 0.87 -15.66
CA ARG A 60 -5.99 0.28 -16.62
C ARG A 60 -6.49 -1.10 -16.16
N VAL A 61 -5.61 -1.93 -15.62
CA VAL A 61 -6.01 -3.23 -15.06
C VAL A 61 -6.92 -3.04 -13.85
N VAL A 62 -6.64 -2.07 -12.99
CA VAL A 62 -7.51 -1.73 -11.85
C VAL A 62 -8.90 -1.32 -12.30
N MET A 63 -9.02 -0.45 -13.32
CA MET A 63 -10.33 -0.06 -13.87
C MET A 63 -11.10 -1.27 -14.40
N GLN A 64 -10.46 -2.18 -15.14
CA GLN A 64 -11.09 -3.41 -15.61
C GLN A 64 -11.59 -4.29 -14.44
N VAL A 65 -10.83 -4.38 -13.37
CA VAL A 65 -11.23 -5.13 -12.17
C VAL A 65 -12.40 -4.45 -11.48
N ILE A 66 -12.42 -3.13 -11.38
CA ILE A 66 -13.54 -2.38 -10.83
C ILE A 66 -14.79 -2.67 -11.66
N ASP A 67 -14.74 -2.55 -12.99
CA ASP A 67 -15.88 -2.82 -13.87
C ASP A 67 -16.45 -4.23 -13.70
N ALA A 68 -15.57 -5.20 -13.52
CA ALA A 68 -15.98 -6.60 -13.40
C ALA A 68 -16.53 -6.98 -11.99
N TRP A 69 -16.16 -6.24 -10.94
CA TRP A 69 -16.37 -6.69 -9.56
C TRP A 69 -17.09 -5.72 -8.64
N HIS A 70 -17.34 -4.46 -9.04
CA HIS A 70 -17.89 -3.42 -8.16
C HIS A 70 -19.24 -3.79 -7.53
N ASP A 71 -20.06 -4.59 -8.22
CA ASP A 71 -21.39 -5.02 -7.71
C ASP A 71 -21.28 -6.14 -6.65
N ARG A 72 -20.15 -6.81 -6.57
CA ARG A 72 -19.94 -8.01 -5.75
C ARG A 72 -18.96 -7.82 -4.61
N MET A 73 -18.08 -6.84 -4.73
CA MET A 73 -17.02 -6.59 -3.78
C MET A 73 -16.86 -5.09 -3.52
N LYS A 74 -16.53 -4.76 -2.28
CA LYS A 74 -16.06 -3.43 -1.93
C LYS A 74 -14.59 -3.33 -2.36
N LEU A 75 -14.34 -2.51 -3.37
CA LEU A 75 -13.01 -2.26 -3.90
C LEU A 75 -12.51 -0.89 -3.43
N GLN A 76 -11.26 -0.80 -3.06
CA GLN A 76 -10.62 0.43 -2.64
C GLN A 76 -9.23 0.50 -3.25
N VAL A 77 -8.86 1.66 -3.80
CA VAL A 77 -7.54 1.90 -4.38
C VAL A 77 -6.81 2.93 -3.52
N VAL A 78 -5.57 2.66 -3.17
CA VAL A 78 -4.75 3.58 -2.36
C VAL A 78 -3.42 3.89 -3.04
N ASN A 79 -2.88 5.04 -2.72
CA ASN A 79 -1.54 5.48 -3.17
C ASN A 79 -1.43 5.70 -4.68
N LEU A 80 -2.52 6.05 -5.36
CA LEU A 80 -2.53 6.37 -6.78
C LEU A 80 -2.97 7.83 -7.01
N PRO A 81 -2.26 8.60 -7.85
CA PRO A 81 -2.71 9.93 -8.24
C PRO A 81 -4.05 9.87 -8.99
N ARG A 82 -4.95 10.82 -8.68
CA ARG A 82 -6.33 10.84 -9.21
C ARG A 82 -6.43 10.83 -10.72
N CYS A 83 -5.43 11.39 -11.42
CA CYS A 83 -5.42 11.46 -12.88
C CYS A 83 -5.33 10.09 -13.57
N PHE A 84 -4.92 9.03 -12.86
CA PHE A 84 -4.84 7.69 -13.41
C PHE A 84 -6.15 6.90 -13.36
N LEU A 85 -7.16 7.39 -12.63
CA LEU A 85 -8.47 6.74 -12.52
C LEU A 85 -9.61 7.70 -12.91
N PRO A 86 -9.61 8.24 -14.14
CA PRO A 86 -10.68 9.15 -14.57
C PRO A 86 -12.03 8.41 -14.63
N GLY A 87 -13.02 8.93 -13.90
CA GLY A 87 -14.35 8.31 -13.77
C GLY A 87 -14.47 7.26 -12.67
N TYR A 88 -13.36 6.84 -12.06
CA TYR A 88 -13.31 5.86 -10.97
C TYR A 88 -12.79 6.48 -9.65
N GLU A 89 -12.82 7.80 -9.54
CA GLU A 89 -12.25 8.51 -8.40
C GLU A 89 -12.93 8.17 -7.06
N SER A 90 -14.16 7.65 -7.09
CA SER A 90 -14.89 7.18 -5.90
C SER A 90 -14.25 5.96 -5.25
N TYR A 91 -13.48 5.17 -5.99
CA TYR A 91 -12.75 4.02 -5.47
C TYR A 91 -11.42 4.40 -4.83
N LEU A 92 -10.91 5.61 -5.10
CA LEU A 92 -9.71 6.09 -4.43
C LEU A 92 -10.02 6.35 -2.96
N SER A 93 -9.27 5.70 -2.10
CA SER A 93 -9.25 6.06 -0.68
C SER A 93 -8.94 7.53 -0.55
N GLY A 94 -9.78 8.24 0.18
CA GLY A 94 -9.47 9.62 0.58
C GLY A 94 -8.07 9.63 1.20
N ASP A 95 -7.32 10.64 0.84
CA ASP A 95 -5.90 10.75 1.17
C ASP A 95 -5.64 10.32 2.62
N LEU A 96 -4.72 9.39 2.82
CA LEU A 96 -4.22 9.00 4.15
C LEU A 96 -3.73 10.20 4.97
N LEU A 97 -3.65 11.36 4.31
CA LEU A 97 -3.31 12.67 4.87
C LEU A 97 -4.19 13.12 6.05
N LYS A 98 -5.29 12.44 6.32
CA LYS A 98 -6.20 12.77 7.44
C LYS A 98 -6.07 11.83 8.64
N LEU A 99 -5.20 10.83 8.56
CA LEU A 99 -5.02 9.87 9.64
C LEU A 99 -3.70 10.15 10.34
N GLU A 100 -3.76 10.84 11.46
CA GLU A 100 -2.64 10.88 12.40
C GLU A 100 -2.40 9.45 12.92
N ARG A 101 -1.40 8.79 12.35
CA ARG A 101 -0.97 7.47 12.80
C ARG A 101 0.50 7.53 13.13
N HIS A 102 0.79 7.22 14.37
CA HIS A 102 2.14 6.95 14.82
C HIS A 102 2.47 5.50 14.50
N MET A 103 3.62 5.27 13.89
CA MET A 103 4.18 3.94 13.69
C MET A 103 5.42 3.79 14.55
N LEU A 104 5.49 2.69 15.29
CA LEU A 104 6.67 2.28 15.99
C LEU A 104 7.45 1.31 15.09
N PHE A 105 8.66 1.68 14.73
CA PHE A 105 9.56 0.79 13.99
C PHE A 105 10.29 -0.16 14.96
N VAL A 106 10.88 -1.21 14.38
CA VAL A 106 11.59 -2.27 15.13
C VAL A 106 12.74 -1.73 15.97
N ASN A 107 13.33 -0.60 15.60
CA ASN A 107 14.38 0.11 16.34
C ASN A 107 13.84 1.05 17.44
N ASN A 108 12.53 0.99 17.75
CA ASN A 108 11.83 1.88 18.69
C ASN A 108 11.77 3.36 18.29
N GLU A 109 12.05 3.69 17.04
CA GLU A 109 11.77 5.03 16.53
C GLU A 109 10.28 5.21 16.29
N GLU A 110 9.71 6.25 16.88
CA GLU A 110 8.35 6.67 16.63
C GLU A 110 8.34 7.65 15.45
N VAL A 111 7.65 7.29 14.37
CA VAL A 111 7.54 8.12 13.18
C VAL A 111 6.08 8.41 12.91
N ASN A 112 5.77 9.68 12.67
CA ASN A 112 4.47 10.05 12.12
C ASN A 112 4.42 9.58 10.65
N LEU A 113 3.62 8.55 10.41
CA LEU A 113 3.48 7.95 9.07
C LEU A 113 3.07 8.98 8.02
N PHE A 114 2.22 9.91 8.40
CA PHE A 114 1.73 10.96 7.53
C PHE A 114 2.87 11.87 7.06
N GLU A 115 3.67 12.38 7.98
CA GLU A 115 4.81 13.24 7.67
C GLU A 115 5.83 12.51 6.79
N TYR A 116 6.13 11.26 7.12
CA TYR A 116 7.01 10.42 6.33
C TYR A 116 6.50 10.27 4.88
N LEU A 117 5.25 9.84 4.70
CA LEU A 117 4.66 9.64 3.37
C LEU A 117 4.54 10.95 2.58
N ARG A 118 4.29 12.07 3.27
CA ARG A 118 4.21 13.39 2.64
C ARG A 118 5.56 13.82 2.08
N GLN A 119 6.65 13.59 2.80
CA GLN A 119 8.01 13.92 2.38
C GLN A 119 8.44 13.10 1.15
N GLN A 120 7.90 11.89 0.99
CA GLN A 120 8.20 11.01 -0.14
C GLN A 120 7.35 11.30 -1.39
N ARG A 121 6.49 12.31 -1.35
CA ARG A 121 5.63 12.67 -2.48
C ARG A 121 6.22 13.77 -3.35
N THR A 122 5.94 13.67 -4.64
CA THR A 122 6.34 14.67 -5.63
C THR A 122 5.19 14.97 -6.58
N TYR A 123 5.29 16.11 -7.26
CA TYR A 123 4.36 16.49 -8.31
C TYR A 123 5.14 16.68 -9.59
N GLU A 124 4.64 16.08 -10.66
CA GLU A 124 5.16 16.26 -12.00
C GLU A 124 4.90 17.67 -12.54
N ALA A 125 5.65 18.10 -13.58
CA ALA A 125 5.49 19.42 -14.17
C ALA A 125 4.06 19.69 -14.63
N GLN A 126 3.37 18.68 -15.15
CA GLN A 126 1.96 18.76 -15.56
C GLN A 126 0.98 19.01 -14.41
N CYS A 127 1.38 18.78 -13.17
CA CYS A 127 0.55 19.05 -12.01
C CYS A 127 0.46 20.54 -11.66
N ALA A 128 1.28 21.40 -12.26
CA ALA A 128 1.30 22.84 -11.99
C ALA A 128 -0.06 23.51 -12.32
N GLY A 129 -0.72 23.09 -13.40
CA GLY A 129 -2.03 23.57 -13.81
C GLY A 129 -3.21 22.66 -13.43
N CYS A 130 -2.99 21.64 -12.60
CA CYS A 130 -4.02 20.66 -12.29
C CYS A 130 -4.99 21.17 -11.20
N SER A 131 -6.28 21.28 -11.55
CA SER A 131 -7.34 21.67 -10.59
C SER A 131 -7.52 20.69 -9.43
N ARG A 132 -7.11 19.44 -9.61
CA ARG A 132 -7.21 18.38 -8.58
C ARG A 132 -6.01 18.35 -7.62
N LYS A 133 -5.00 19.19 -7.82
CA LYS A 133 -3.78 19.21 -7.00
C LYS A 133 -4.06 19.42 -5.51
N VAL A 134 -5.10 20.20 -5.19
CA VAL A 134 -5.50 20.50 -3.81
C VAL A 134 -6.01 19.28 -3.02
N CYS A 135 -6.46 18.25 -3.72
CA CYS A 135 -6.98 17.00 -3.11
C CYS A 135 -6.24 15.74 -3.58
N CYS A 136 -5.12 15.91 -4.31
CA CYS A 136 -4.32 14.81 -4.82
C CYS A 136 -3.01 14.70 -4.06
N GLY A 137 -2.66 13.52 -3.63
CA GLY A 137 -1.40 13.27 -2.92
C GLY A 137 -0.16 13.29 -3.81
N GLY A 138 -0.31 13.39 -5.15
CA GLY A 138 0.82 13.32 -6.08
C GLY A 138 1.38 11.90 -6.22
N PHE A 139 2.62 11.81 -6.64
CA PHE A 139 3.35 10.56 -6.87
C PHE A 139 4.29 10.26 -5.70
N TYR A 140 4.57 8.99 -5.46
CA TYR A 140 5.65 8.60 -4.57
C TYR A 140 6.98 8.54 -5.34
N ARG A 141 8.04 9.02 -4.71
CA ARG A 141 9.41 8.80 -5.21
C ARG A 141 9.85 7.42 -4.75
N LEU A 142 10.24 6.59 -5.69
CA LEU A 142 10.79 5.26 -5.41
C LEU A 142 12.30 5.20 -5.69
N ASP A 143 12.87 6.23 -6.34
CA ASP A 143 14.26 6.21 -6.84
C ASP A 143 15.30 6.72 -5.84
N ASP A 144 14.89 7.64 -4.96
CA ASP A 144 15.81 8.40 -4.09
C ASP A 144 15.57 8.14 -2.60
N VAL A 145 14.89 7.04 -2.25
CA VAL A 145 14.70 6.69 -0.85
C VAL A 145 16.00 6.05 -0.37
N PRO A 146 16.79 6.70 0.50
CA PRO A 146 17.91 6.04 1.14
C PRO A 146 17.39 4.78 1.82
N GLU A 147 18.12 3.68 1.70
CA GLU A 147 17.77 2.48 2.46
C GLU A 147 17.68 2.89 3.93
N PRO A 148 16.51 2.73 4.55
CA PRO A 148 16.38 3.12 5.94
C PRO A 148 17.32 2.26 6.78
N GLU A 149 18.05 2.87 7.70
CA GLU A 149 19.02 2.20 8.59
C GLU A 149 18.43 1.00 9.37
N TRP A 150 17.09 0.95 9.50
CA TRP A 150 16.36 -0.15 10.13
C TRP A 150 16.06 -1.33 9.20
N LEU A 151 16.46 -1.27 7.91
CA LEU A 151 16.24 -2.37 7.00
C LEU A 151 17.15 -3.53 7.40
N ILE A 152 16.58 -4.53 8.04
CA ILE A 152 17.29 -5.76 8.39
C ILE A 152 17.80 -6.39 7.10
N SER A 153 19.12 -6.57 7.00
CA SER A 153 19.71 -7.18 5.82
C SER A 153 19.17 -8.62 5.66
N PRO A 154 19.08 -9.16 4.42
CA PRO A 154 18.68 -10.54 4.22
C PRO A 154 19.53 -11.54 5.02
N GLU A 155 20.78 -11.18 5.29
CA GLU A 155 21.72 -11.98 6.07
C GLU A 155 21.37 -11.99 7.57
N ASP A 156 20.81 -10.91 8.09
CA ASP A 156 20.38 -10.80 9.48
C ASP A 156 19.04 -11.51 9.73
N LEU A 157 18.20 -11.69 8.69
CA LEU A 157 16.96 -12.47 8.79
C LEU A 157 17.20 -13.97 8.94
N VAL A 158 18.39 -14.45 8.59
CA VAL A 158 18.75 -15.89 8.66
C VAL A 158 19.34 -16.25 10.03
N ARG A 159 19.68 -15.28 10.87
CA ARG A 159 20.17 -15.56 12.23
C ARG A 159 18.99 -16.03 13.10
N PRO A 160 19.04 -17.26 13.66
CA PRO A 160 18.03 -17.70 14.60
C PRO A 160 18.06 -16.74 15.80
N VAL A 161 16.90 -16.13 16.09
CA VAL A 161 16.71 -15.40 17.34
C VAL A 161 16.87 -16.43 18.47
N SER A 162 17.97 -16.38 19.20
CA SER A 162 18.13 -17.21 20.42
C SER A 162 17.13 -16.67 21.45
N MET A 163 15.98 -17.30 21.52
CA MET A 163 15.02 -17.03 22.60
C MET A 163 15.62 -17.63 23.88
N THR A 164 16.33 -16.82 24.64
CA THR A 164 16.58 -17.12 26.05
C THR A 164 15.26 -16.90 26.79
N VAL A 165 14.53 -17.98 27.00
CA VAL A 165 13.38 -17.98 27.91
C VAL A 165 13.92 -17.74 29.33
N PRO A 166 13.49 -16.66 30.03
CA PRO A 166 13.88 -16.50 31.44
C PRO A 166 13.29 -17.66 32.24
N THR A 167 14.12 -18.46 32.83
CA THR A 167 13.68 -19.44 33.82
C THR A 167 13.15 -18.72 35.04
N ALA A 168 11.84 -18.78 35.25
CA ALA A 168 11.21 -18.29 36.46
C ALA A 168 11.75 -19.10 37.64
N SER A 169 12.54 -18.46 38.51
CA SER A 169 12.92 -19.02 39.80
C SER A 169 11.68 -19.12 40.67
N ARG A 170 11.23 -20.35 40.95
CA ARG A 170 10.25 -20.60 42.01
C ARG A 170 10.97 -20.44 43.35
N SER A 171 10.53 -19.44 44.10
CA SER A 171 10.73 -19.36 45.56
C SER A 171 9.48 -19.84 46.24
#